data_97f22ce5c2d65908f68df0ef03f4ba08
#
_entry.id   97f22ce5c2d65908f68df0ef03f4ba08
#
_cell.length_a   1.000
_cell.length_b   1.000
_cell.length_c   1.000
_cell.angle_alpha   90.00
_cell.angle_beta   90.00
_cell.angle_gamma   90.00
#
_symmetry.space_group_name_H-M   'P 1'
#
loop_
_entity.id
_entity.type
_entity.pdbx_description
1 polymer ?
#
loop_
_entity_poly.entity_id
_entity_poly.type
_entity_poly.pdbx_seq_one_letter_code
_entity_poly.pdbx_strand_id
1 'polypeptide(L)'
;MENKSHALAAGIFVIVVAALLAGLGLWLTRDKTDYRYFELSSKESVTGLQPQAAVRYKGVSVGKVTSIGFDPETSGNVRIRIAVNENAPISNTTYATLGYQGVTGLAHVQLDDADSPIEPIPPGEDGIPRLPLQSSQFSQIAEQIPNIMVQVNEATRKLNTLLGDENQKNFSTAIVQLGEAAGNVNVLVKRLDNTVATKLDPALASM
;
A
#
# COMPACT_ATOMS: atom_id res chain seq x y z
N MET A 1 -39.55 -60.39 -31.74
CA MET A 1 -38.86 -59.56 -32.74
C MET A 1 -38.56 -58.23 -32.08
N GLU A 2 -37.35 -58.09 -31.58
CA GLU A 2 -36.94 -56.78 -31.03
C GLU A 2 -37.00 -55.71 -32.10
N ASN A 3 -37.62 -54.63 -31.78
CA ASN A 3 -37.91 -53.55 -32.71
C ASN A 3 -36.65 -52.78 -33.03
N LYS A 4 -35.87 -53.25 -34.01
CA LYS A 4 -34.59 -52.64 -34.47
C LYS A 4 -34.75 -51.14 -34.78
N SER A 5 -35.96 -50.70 -35.07
CA SER A 5 -36.30 -49.30 -35.32
C SER A 5 -36.17 -48.41 -34.05
N HIS A 6 -36.53 -48.93 -32.86
CA HIS A 6 -36.38 -48.20 -31.62
C HIS A 6 -34.91 -48.10 -31.17
N ALA A 7 -34.11 -49.15 -31.39
CA ALA A 7 -32.69 -49.13 -31.14
C ALA A 7 -31.95 -48.13 -32.08
N LEU A 8 -32.37 -48.08 -33.33
CA LEU A 8 -31.78 -47.14 -34.30
C LEU A 8 -32.17 -45.67 -33.95
N ALA A 9 -33.44 -45.46 -33.58
CA ALA A 9 -33.90 -44.14 -33.13
C ALA A 9 -33.17 -43.66 -31.87
N ALA A 10 -32.96 -44.56 -30.87
CA ALA A 10 -32.20 -44.26 -29.66
C ALA A 10 -30.73 -43.93 -29.99
N GLY A 11 -30.10 -44.67 -30.90
CA GLY A 11 -28.72 -44.40 -31.33
C GLY A 11 -28.57 -43.03 -32.03
N ILE A 12 -29.49 -42.68 -32.92
CA ILE A 12 -29.51 -41.39 -33.57
C ILE A 12 -29.71 -40.25 -32.56
N PHE A 13 -30.62 -40.42 -31.62
CA PHE A 13 -30.86 -39.45 -30.55
C PHE A 13 -29.59 -39.17 -29.73
N VAL A 14 -28.89 -40.21 -29.31
CA VAL A 14 -27.64 -40.08 -28.55
C VAL A 14 -26.57 -39.30 -29.37
N ILE A 15 -26.44 -39.63 -30.65
CA ILE A 15 -25.48 -38.93 -31.53
C ILE A 15 -25.83 -37.46 -31.70
N VAL A 16 -27.10 -37.12 -31.88
CA VAL A 16 -27.57 -35.74 -32.01
C VAL A 16 -27.33 -34.96 -30.75
N VAL A 17 -27.65 -35.53 -29.58
CA VAL A 17 -27.42 -34.91 -28.29
C VAL A 17 -25.91 -34.68 -28.04
N ALA A 18 -25.09 -35.68 -28.35
CA ALA A 18 -23.64 -35.56 -28.22
C ALA A 18 -23.08 -34.47 -29.12
N ALA A 19 -23.55 -34.38 -30.37
CA ALA A 19 -23.15 -33.35 -31.32
C ALA A 19 -23.59 -31.95 -30.86
N LEU A 20 -24.78 -31.81 -30.29
CA LEU A 20 -25.29 -30.56 -29.73
C LEU A 20 -24.46 -30.13 -28.52
N LEU A 21 -24.13 -31.04 -27.61
CA LEU A 21 -23.29 -30.74 -26.43
C LEU A 21 -21.89 -30.35 -26.84
N ALA A 22 -21.29 -31.04 -27.81
CA ALA A 22 -20.00 -30.69 -28.36
C ALA A 22 -20.01 -29.33 -29.04
N GLY A 23 -21.04 -29.06 -29.86
CA GLY A 23 -21.23 -27.74 -30.51
C GLY A 23 -21.40 -26.60 -29.48
N LEU A 24 -22.19 -26.83 -28.44
CA LEU A 24 -22.39 -25.88 -27.36
C LEU A 24 -21.08 -25.64 -26.58
N GLY A 25 -20.32 -26.69 -26.30
CA GLY A 25 -19.02 -26.60 -25.66
C GLY A 25 -18.03 -25.76 -26.50
N LEU A 26 -17.92 -26.02 -27.78
CA LEU A 26 -17.08 -25.25 -28.70
C LEU A 26 -17.53 -23.79 -28.83
N TRP A 27 -18.84 -23.54 -28.82
CA TRP A 27 -19.38 -22.19 -28.88
C TRP A 27 -19.09 -21.39 -27.59
N LEU A 28 -19.22 -22.03 -26.44
CA LEU A 28 -18.97 -21.40 -25.13
C LEU A 28 -17.47 -21.10 -24.88
N THR A 29 -16.60 -21.92 -25.48
CA THR A 29 -15.14 -21.78 -25.33
C THR A 29 -14.54 -20.78 -26.32
N ARG A 30 -15.32 -20.28 -27.27
CA ARG A 30 -14.89 -19.30 -28.26
C ARG A 30 -14.80 -17.91 -27.64
N ASP A 31 -13.67 -17.64 -27.00
CA ASP A 31 -13.30 -16.29 -26.59
C ASP A 31 -12.93 -15.49 -27.86
N LYS A 32 -13.80 -14.55 -28.26
CA LYS A 32 -13.61 -13.72 -29.46
C LYS A 32 -12.85 -12.42 -29.18
N THR A 33 -12.31 -12.29 -27.98
CA THR A 33 -11.62 -11.07 -27.58
C THR A 33 -10.18 -11.13 -28.08
N ASP A 34 -9.80 -10.20 -28.92
CA ASP A 34 -8.41 -10.02 -29.33
C ASP A 34 -7.62 -9.41 -28.18
N TYR A 35 -6.52 -10.08 -27.81
CA TYR A 35 -5.68 -9.70 -26.68
C TYR A 35 -4.29 -9.30 -27.16
N ARG A 36 -3.77 -8.24 -26.60
CA ARG A 36 -2.33 -7.90 -26.61
C ARG A 36 -1.70 -8.43 -25.33
N TYR A 37 -0.50 -9.00 -25.47
CA TYR A 37 0.24 -9.54 -24.34
C TYR A 37 1.31 -8.55 -23.88
N PHE A 38 1.47 -8.45 -22.58
CA PHE A 38 2.52 -7.67 -21.93
C PHE A 38 3.18 -8.50 -20.83
N GLU A 39 4.44 -8.19 -20.57
CA GLU A 39 5.18 -8.75 -19.44
C GLU A 39 5.46 -7.69 -18.39
N LEU A 40 5.43 -8.10 -17.14
CA LEU A 40 5.82 -7.34 -15.98
C LEU A 40 6.91 -8.12 -15.25
N SER A 41 7.96 -7.44 -14.79
CA SER A 41 8.99 -8.05 -13.96
C SER A 41 8.94 -7.42 -12.58
N SER A 42 8.77 -8.23 -11.54
CA SER A 42 8.64 -7.80 -10.14
C SER A 42 9.83 -8.28 -9.33
N LYS A 43 10.49 -7.35 -8.65
CA LYS A 43 11.45 -7.67 -7.59
C LYS A 43 10.75 -7.97 -6.27
N GLU A 44 9.54 -7.42 -6.09
CA GLU A 44 8.75 -7.60 -4.87
C GLU A 44 7.92 -8.89 -4.92
N SER A 45 7.48 -9.31 -3.74
CA SER A 45 6.55 -10.43 -3.62
C SER A 45 5.23 -10.14 -4.32
N VAL A 46 4.76 -11.10 -5.11
CA VAL A 46 3.47 -11.03 -5.81
C VAL A 46 2.39 -11.85 -5.10
N THR A 47 2.47 -11.93 -3.78
CA THR A 47 1.55 -12.71 -2.95
C THR A 47 0.10 -12.37 -3.23
N GLY A 48 -0.75 -13.39 -3.35
CA GLY A 48 -2.17 -13.24 -3.65
C GLY A 48 -2.50 -13.09 -5.12
N LEU A 49 -1.50 -12.86 -6.00
CA LEU A 49 -1.74 -12.85 -7.45
C LEU A 49 -1.80 -14.28 -7.97
N GLN A 50 -2.79 -14.57 -8.80
CA GLN A 50 -3.01 -15.90 -9.36
C GLN A 50 -3.22 -15.81 -10.88
N PRO A 51 -2.97 -16.87 -11.65
CA PRO A 51 -3.43 -16.98 -13.02
C PRO A 51 -4.95 -16.72 -13.08
N GLN A 52 -5.40 -16.05 -14.12
CA GLN A 52 -6.77 -15.54 -14.33
C GLN A 52 -7.15 -14.36 -13.39
N ALA A 53 -6.25 -13.85 -12.54
CA ALA A 53 -6.51 -12.62 -11.81
C ALA A 53 -6.81 -11.47 -12.77
N ALA A 54 -7.71 -10.57 -12.38
CA ALA A 54 -8.14 -9.46 -13.22
C ALA A 54 -6.99 -8.50 -13.51
N VAL A 55 -6.93 -7.97 -14.72
CA VAL A 55 -6.14 -6.79 -15.09
C VAL A 55 -7.11 -5.64 -15.26
N ARG A 56 -6.89 -4.55 -14.52
CA ARG A 56 -7.76 -3.38 -14.53
C ARG A 56 -6.98 -2.15 -14.99
N TYR A 57 -7.60 -1.35 -15.82
CA TYR A 57 -7.08 -0.03 -16.21
C TYR A 57 -7.95 1.05 -15.56
N LYS A 58 -7.36 1.83 -14.66
CA LYS A 58 -8.09 2.85 -13.87
C LYS A 58 -9.38 2.30 -13.24
N GLY A 59 -9.32 1.05 -12.74
CA GLY A 59 -10.44 0.37 -12.10
C GLY A 59 -11.34 -0.46 -13.02
N VAL A 60 -11.30 -0.22 -14.34
CA VAL A 60 -12.10 -0.97 -15.33
C VAL A 60 -11.39 -2.26 -15.71
N SER A 61 -12.09 -3.40 -15.72
CA SER A 61 -11.51 -4.69 -16.11
C SER A 61 -11.23 -4.69 -17.61
N VAL A 62 -9.96 -4.86 -17.98
CA VAL A 62 -9.48 -4.84 -19.38
C VAL A 62 -8.77 -6.13 -19.77
N GLY A 63 -8.57 -7.07 -18.84
CA GLY A 63 -7.85 -8.30 -19.19
C GLY A 63 -7.65 -9.21 -17.98
N LYS A 64 -6.70 -10.11 -18.13
CA LYS A 64 -6.37 -11.13 -17.13
C LYS A 64 -4.89 -11.49 -17.09
N VAL A 65 -4.43 -11.96 -15.96
CA VAL A 65 -3.11 -12.59 -15.81
C VAL A 65 -3.13 -13.96 -16.50
N THR A 66 -2.18 -14.22 -17.37
CA THR A 66 -2.09 -15.49 -18.10
C THR A 66 -1.14 -16.47 -17.43
N SER A 67 0.02 -15.98 -16.96
CA SER A 67 1.00 -16.82 -16.27
C SER A 67 1.82 -16.01 -15.29
N ILE A 68 2.33 -16.71 -14.28
CA ILE A 68 3.25 -16.18 -13.25
C ILE A 68 4.39 -17.20 -13.14
N GLY A 69 5.63 -16.73 -13.17
CA GLY A 69 6.82 -17.57 -13.08
C GLY A 69 8.04 -16.75 -12.69
N PHE A 70 9.20 -17.37 -12.68
CA PHE A 70 10.45 -16.64 -12.45
C PHE A 70 10.92 -15.97 -13.74
N ASP A 71 11.52 -14.80 -13.60
CA ASP A 71 12.08 -14.05 -14.72
C ASP A 71 13.41 -14.70 -15.13
N PRO A 72 13.55 -15.21 -16.36
CA PRO A 72 14.78 -15.86 -16.82
C PRO A 72 15.92 -14.87 -17.04
N GLU A 73 15.62 -13.60 -17.31
CA GLU A 73 16.61 -12.56 -17.60
C GLU A 73 17.12 -11.90 -16.32
N THR A 74 16.25 -11.78 -15.30
CA THR A 74 16.59 -11.11 -14.06
C THR A 74 16.41 -12.06 -12.89
N SER A 75 17.53 -12.65 -12.44
CA SER A 75 17.51 -13.60 -11.32
C SER A 75 16.91 -12.96 -10.06
N GLY A 76 15.98 -13.68 -9.45
CA GLY A 76 15.27 -13.25 -8.25
C GLY A 76 13.99 -12.47 -8.51
N ASN A 77 13.69 -12.11 -9.75
CA ASN A 77 12.45 -11.48 -10.12
C ASN A 77 11.36 -12.50 -10.50
N VAL A 78 10.11 -12.07 -10.31
CA VAL A 78 8.93 -12.79 -10.77
C VAL A 78 8.43 -12.15 -12.05
N ARG A 79 8.26 -12.97 -13.09
CA ARG A 79 7.67 -12.57 -14.36
C ARG A 79 6.18 -12.83 -14.35
N ILE A 80 5.40 -11.83 -14.70
CA ILE A 80 3.94 -11.89 -14.81
C ILE A 80 3.59 -11.57 -16.25
N ARG A 81 2.89 -12.49 -16.93
CA ARG A 81 2.30 -12.24 -18.25
C ARG A 81 0.84 -11.87 -18.10
N ILE A 82 0.43 -10.84 -18.79
CA ILE A 82 -0.94 -10.37 -18.82
C ILE A 82 -1.46 -10.33 -20.26
N ALA A 83 -2.73 -10.68 -20.43
CA ALA A 83 -3.48 -10.49 -21.67
C ALA A 83 -4.45 -9.33 -21.46
N VAL A 84 -4.31 -8.30 -22.26
CA VAL A 84 -5.11 -7.07 -22.17
C VAL A 84 -5.88 -6.92 -23.48
N ASN A 85 -7.16 -6.57 -23.38
CA ASN A 85 -8.01 -6.31 -24.53
C ASN A 85 -7.36 -5.29 -25.47
N GLU A 86 -7.39 -5.55 -26.78
CA GLU A 86 -6.77 -4.68 -27.79
C GLU A 86 -7.29 -3.23 -27.75
N ASN A 87 -8.54 -3.05 -27.34
CA ASN A 87 -9.16 -1.73 -27.21
C ASN A 87 -8.75 -0.97 -25.93
N ALA A 88 -7.98 -1.59 -25.02
CA ALA A 88 -7.51 -0.90 -23.84
C ALA A 88 -6.49 0.20 -24.22
N PRO A 89 -6.58 1.40 -23.64
CA PRO A 89 -5.76 2.54 -24.02
C PRO A 89 -4.35 2.48 -23.39
N ILE A 90 -3.60 1.41 -23.68
CA ILE A 90 -2.24 1.22 -23.21
C ILE A 90 -1.28 2.08 -24.04
N SER A 91 -0.52 2.92 -23.38
CA SER A 91 0.41 3.87 -23.98
C SER A 91 1.81 3.79 -23.36
N ASN A 92 2.71 4.65 -23.77
CA ASN A 92 4.05 4.78 -23.19
C ASN A 92 4.07 5.47 -21.82
N THR A 93 2.94 5.94 -21.31
CA THR A 93 2.78 6.44 -19.94
C THR A 93 2.25 5.37 -19.00
N THR A 94 1.80 4.22 -19.53
CA THR A 94 1.13 3.18 -18.75
C THR A 94 2.14 2.39 -17.91
N TYR A 95 1.85 2.27 -16.62
CA TYR A 95 2.57 1.43 -15.68
C TYR A 95 1.61 0.48 -14.95
N ALA A 96 2.17 -0.55 -14.36
CA ALA A 96 1.43 -1.52 -13.57
C ALA A 96 1.73 -1.36 -12.08
N THR A 97 0.76 -1.67 -11.24
CA THR A 97 0.91 -1.87 -9.79
C THR A 97 0.14 -3.12 -9.38
N LEU A 98 0.45 -3.67 -8.21
CA LEU A 98 -0.38 -4.73 -7.61
C LEU A 98 -1.44 -4.08 -6.72
N GLY A 99 -2.70 -4.30 -7.04
CA GLY A 99 -3.83 -3.95 -6.20
C GLY A 99 -4.32 -5.14 -5.40
N TYR A 100 -4.81 -4.90 -4.18
CA TYR A 100 -5.35 -5.94 -3.31
C TYR A 100 -6.85 -5.75 -3.13
N GLN A 101 -7.60 -6.84 -3.11
CA GLN A 101 -9.05 -6.81 -2.98
C GLN A 101 -9.48 -7.20 -1.57
N GLY A 102 -9.85 -6.19 -0.78
CA GLY A 102 -10.30 -6.38 0.60
C GLY A 102 -9.23 -6.98 1.51
N VAL A 103 -9.69 -7.60 2.61
CA VAL A 103 -8.83 -8.27 3.61
C VAL A 103 -8.46 -9.71 3.23
N THR A 104 -8.97 -10.22 2.13
CA THR A 104 -8.74 -11.62 1.69
C THR A 104 -7.34 -11.85 1.14
N GLY A 105 -6.60 -10.78 0.82
CA GLY A 105 -5.26 -10.86 0.25
C GLY A 105 -5.22 -11.26 -1.24
N LEU A 106 -6.36 -11.33 -1.91
CA LEU A 106 -6.41 -11.56 -3.36
C LEU A 106 -5.86 -10.32 -4.07
N ALA A 107 -4.86 -10.54 -4.93
CA ALA A 107 -4.24 -9.49 -5.71
C ALA A 107 -4.74 -9.49 -7.16
N HIS A 108 -4.68 -8.33 -7.80
CA HIS A 108 -4.94 -8.12 -9.21
C HIS A 108 -3.91 -7.13 -9.78
N VAL A 109 -3.76 -7.09 -11.09
CA VAL A 109 -2.90 -6.10 -11.75
C VAL A 109 -3.73 -4.84 -12.00
N GLN A 110 -3.24 -3.72 -11.51
CA GLN A 110 -3.80 -2.39 -11.79
C GLN A 110 -2.87 -1.68 -12.78
N LEU A 111 -3.44 -1.20 -13.88
CA LEU A 111 -2.76 -0.35 -14.86
C LEU A 111 -3.21 1.09 -14.67
N ASP A 112 -2.26 2.00 -14.71
CA ASP A 112 -2.50 3.43 -14.63
C ASP A 112 -1.50 4.19 -15.51
N ASP A 113 -1.68 5.50 -15.71
CA ASP A 113 -0.79 6.33 -16.50
C ASP A 113 -0.05 7.33 -15.64
N ALA A 114 1.22 7.49 -15.92
CA ALA A 114 2.04 8.56 -15.36
C ALA A 114 1.77 9.88 -16.11
N ASP A 115 2.09 11.00 -15.47
CA ASP A 115 1.95 12.36 -16.05
C ASP A 115 2.91 12.60 -17.24
N SER A 116 3.95 11.79 -17.35
CA SER A 116 4.96 11.89 -18.41
C SER A 116 5.29 10.51 -18.98
N PRO A 117 5.81 10.44 -20.23
CA PRO A 117 6.26 9.18 -20.83
C PRO A 117 7.32 8.49 -19.95
N ILE A 118 7.17 7.17 -19.81
CA ILE A 118 8.10 6.32 -19.08
C ILE A 118 9.13 5.78 -20.06
N GLU A 119 10.38 5.67 -19.63
CA GLU A 119 11.42 5.07 -20.46
C GLU A 119 11.04 3.64 -20.86
N PRO A 120 11.11 3.30 -22.15
CA PRO A 120 10.72 1.99 -22.63
C PRO A 120 11.63 0.91 -22.04
N ILE A 121 11.03 -0.15 -21.50
CA ILE A 121 11.76 -1.34 -21.08
C ILE A 121 11.95 -2.24 -22.29
N PRO A 122 13.15 -2.79 -22.51
CA PRO A 122 13.37 -3.74 -23.60
C PRO A 122 12.38 -4.90 -23.55
N PRO A 123 11.87 -5.37 -24.71
CA PRO A 123 11.00 -6.55 -24.76
C PRO A 123 11.68 -7.76 -24.15
N GLY A 124 10.89 -8.69 -23.58
CA GLY A 124 11.38 -9.95 -23.08
C GLY A 124 11.87 -10.90 -24.18
N GLU A 125 12.39 -12.08 -23.77
CA GLU A 125 12.93 -13.11 -24.67
C GLU A 125 12.00 -13.48 -25.84
N ASP A 126 10.68 -13.46 -25.60
CA ASP A 126 9.66 -13.77 -26.59
C ASP A 126 9.25 -12.54 -27.46
N GLY A 127 9.94 -11.42 -27.34
CA GLY A 127 9.60 -10.16 -28.01
C GLY A 127 8.34 -9.47 -27.46
N ILE A 128 7.81 -9.92 -26.33
CA ILE A 128 6.62 -9.35 -25.71
C ILE A 128 6.99 -8.02 -25.04
N PRO A 129 6.24 -6.92 -25.31
CA PRO A 129 6.49 -5.64 -24.67
C PRO A 129 6.39 -5.73 -23.15
N ARG A 130 7.29 -5.04 -22.46
CA ARG A 130 7.30 -4.95 -20.99
C ARG A 130 6.71 -3.63 -20.52
N LEU A 131 5.87 -3.70 -19.50
CA LEU A 131 5.40 -2.54 -18.76
C LEU A 131 6.13 -2.45 -17.42
N PRO A 132 6.48 -1.24 -16.97
CA PRO A 132 7.09 -1.05 -15.66
C PRO A 132 6.11 -1.43 -14.55
N LEU A 133 6.57 -2.23 -13.60
CA LEU A 133 5.82 -2.54 -12.39
C LEU A 133 6.36 -1.66 -11.26
N GLN A 134 5.49 -0.83 -10.70
CA GLN A 134 5.78 0.04 -9.56
C GLN A 134 5.24 -0.57 -8.27
N SER A 135 5.90 -0.27 -7.17
CA SER A 135 5.43 -0.66 -5.83
C SER A 135 4.07 -0.04 -5.54
N SER A 136 3.13 -0.83 -5.07
CA SER A 136 1.82 -0.32 -4.67
C SER A 136 1.94 0.57 -3.43
N GLN A 137 1.01 1.52 -3.26
CA GLN A 137 0.96 2.33 -2.04
C GLN A 137 0.81 1.45 -0.79
N PHE A 138 0.11 0.34 -0.90
CA PHE A 138 -0.04 -0.62 0.20
C PHE A 138 1.30 -1.30 0.54
N SER A 139 2.09 -1.71 -0.46
CA SER A 139 3.44 -2.26 -0.24
C SER A 139 4.34 -1.25 0.45
N GLN A 140 4.32 0.01 0.01
CA GLN A 140 5.10 1.10 0.62
C GLN A 140 4.71 1.34 2.09
N ILE A 141 3.41 1.33 2.40
CA ILE A 141 2.94 1.44 3.79
C ILE A 141 3.37 0.22 4.61
N ALA A 142 3.22 -0.99 4.07
CA ALA A 142 3.62 -2.21 4.76
C ALA A 142 5.11 -2.23 5.10
N GLU A 143 5.97 -1.74 4.24
CA GLU A 143 7.41 -1.58 4.49
C GLU A 143 7.73 -0.53 5.57
N GLN A 144 6.86 0.47 5.75
CA GLN A 144 7.04 1.52 6.76
C GLN A 144 6.56 1.11 8.17
N ILE A 145 5.70 0.08 8.28
CA ILE A 145 5.16 -0.37 9.58
C ILE A 145 6.25 -0.65 10.62
N PRO A 146 7.35 -1.37 10.32
CA PRO A 146 8.42 -1.60 11.29
C PRO A 146 9.03 -0.30 11.81
N ASN A 147 9.25 0.67 10.94
CA ASN A 147 9.81 1.98 11.30
C ASN A 147 8.84 2.79 12.17
N ILE A 148 7.55 2.75 11.86
CA ILE A 148 6.50 3.39 12.67
C ILE A 148 6.47 2.77 14.07
N MET A 149 6.56 1.44 14.19
CA MET A 149 6.59 0.76 15.47
C MET A 149 7.81 1.15 16.33
N VAL A 150 8.98 1.31 15.71
CA VAL A 150 10.18 1.81 16.39
C VAL A 150 9.95 3.24 16.91
N GLN A 151 9.39 4.13 16.10
CA GLN A 151 9.09 5.51 16.50
C GLN A 151 8.06 5.59 17.63
N VAL A 152 7.01 4.76 17.58
CA VAL A 152 6.00 4.66 18.65
C VAL A 152 6.65 4.20 19.96
N ASN A 153 7.51 3.17 19.91
CA ASN A 153 8.22 2.70 21.08
C ASN A 153 9.15 3.78 21.66
N GLU A 154 9.84 4.53 20.81
CA GLU A 154 10.71 5.64 21.24
C GLU A 154 9.90 6.79 21.88
N ALA A 155 8.79 7.15 21.26
CA ALA A 155 7.88 8.16 21.81
C ALA A 155 7.33 7.72 23.18
N THR A 156 6.92 6.45 23.30
CA THR A 156 6.44 5.87 24.56
C THR A 156 7.52 5.89 25.63
N ARG A 157 8.76 5.55 25.29
CA ARG A 157 9.89 5.65 26.26
C ARG A 157 10.14 7.09 26.71
N LYS A 158 10.14 8.05 25.77
CA LYS A 158 10.30 9.48 26.09
C LYS A 158 9.17 9.99 26.98
N LEU A 159 7.91 9.59 26.69
CA LEU A 159 6.78 9.89 27.56
C LEU A 159 6.92 9.29 28.97
N ASN A 160 7.33 8.03 29.07
CA ASN A 160 7.57 7.39 30.36
C ASN A 160 8.70 8.08 31.14
N THR A 161 9.75 8.54 30.48
CA THR A 161 10.83 9.31 31.12
C THR A 161 10.31 10.67 31.61
N LEU A 162 9.49 11.36 30.82
CA LEU A 162 8.91 12.65 31.22
C LEU A 162 7.91 12.51 32.37
N LEU A 163 7.14 11.42 32.40
CA LEU A 163 6.15 11.14 33.45
C LEU A 163 6.73 10.37 34.63
N GLY A 164 8.00 9.96 34.56
CA GLY A 164 8.67 9.18 35.60
C GLY A 164 8.86 9.96 36.88
N ASP A 165 8.96 9.22 38.00
CA ASP A 165 9.05 9.76 39.38
C ASP A 165 10.21 10.75 39.55
N GLU A 166 11.33 10.54 38.85
CA GLU A 166 12.48 11.44 38.89
C GLU A 166 12.16 12.81 38.28
N ASN A 167 11.45 12.84 37.21
CA ASN A 167 11.07 14.10 36.54
C ASN A 167 9.96 14.82 37.35
N GLN A 168 9.03 14.07 37.95
CA GLN A 168 8.06 14.61 38.90
C GLN A 168 8.74 15.24 40.13
N LYS A 169 9.79 14.59 40.70
CA LYS A 169 10.59 15.17 41.76
C LYS A 169 11.30 16.44 41.35
N ASN A 170 11.89 16.44 40.17
CA ASN A 170 12.57 17.62 39.63
C ASN A 170 11.61 18.80 39.45
N PHE A 171 10.41 18.55 38.91
CA PHE A 171 9.36 19.55 38.80
C PHE A 171 8.91 20.08 40.16
N SER A 172 8.68 19.18 41.12
CA SER A 172 8.30 19.55 42.48
C SER A 172 9.38 20.38 43.16
N THR A 173 10.65 19.99 43.03
CA THR A 173 11.80 20.73 43.56
C THR A 173 11.92 22.11 42.92
N ALA A 174 11.75 22.21 41.59
CA ALA A 174 11.78 23.49 40.90
C ALA A 174 10.67 24.45 41.34
N ILE A 175 9.46 23.93 41.58
CA ILE A 175 8.33 24.73 42.10
C ILE A 175 8.62 25.21 43.51
N VAL A 176 9.18 24.36 44.37
CA VAL A 176 9.56 24.75 45.74
C VAL A 176 10.64 25.84 45.71
N GLN A 177 11.69 25.68 44.90
CA GLN A 177 12.77 26.68 44.74
C GLN A 177 12.23 28.01 44.19
N LEU A 178 11.30 28.00 43.23
CA LEU A 178 10.63 29.21 42.74
C LEU A 178 9.82 29.88 43.88
N GLY A 179 9.14 29.10 44.71
CA GLY A 179 8.45 29.61 45.90
C GLY A 179 9.37 30.27 46.92
N GLU A 180 10.52 29.64 47.19
CA GLU A 180 11.55 30.21 48.06
C GLU A 180 12.18 31.49 47.50
N ALA A 181 12.47 31.51 46.19
CA ALA A 181 12.98 32.68 45.53
C ALA A 181 11.97 33.85 45.59
N ALA A 182 10.69 33.58 45.34
CA ALA A 182 9.63 34.59 45.49
C ALA A 182 9.48 35.12 46.91
N GLY A 183 9.64 34.21 47.93
CA GLY A 183 9.70 34.58 49.35
C GLY A 183 10.86 35.49 49.68
N ASN A 184 12.05 35.16 49.17
CA ASN A 184 13.25 35.98 49.36
C ASN A 184 13.15 37.37 48.71
N VAL A 185 12.51 37.49 47.49
CA VAL A 185 12.22 38.77 46.87
C VAL A 185 11.28 39.59 47.76
N ASN A 186 10.27 38.99 48.35
CA ASN A 186 9.32 39.68 49.26
C ASN A 186 10.01 40.21 50.51
N VAL A 187 10.96 39.44 51.07
CA VAL A 187 11.77 39.89 52.22
C VAL A 187 12.68 41.03 51.82
N LEU A 188 13.27 40.99 50.61
CA LEU A 188 14.11 42.07 50.08
C LEU A 188 13.32 43.36 49.88
N VAL A 189 12.12 43.28 49.32
CA VAL A 189 11.20 44.43 49.14
C VAL A 189 10.88 45.04 50.51
N LYS A 190 10.50 44.24 51.51
CA LYS A 190 10.22 44.74 52.86
C LYS A 190 11.44 45.38 53.53
N ARG A 191 12.65 44.87 53.33
CA ARG A 191 13.89 45.49 53.83
C ARG A 191 14.18 46.82 53.12
N LEU A 192 13.97 46.89 51.83
CA LEU A 192 14.07 48.15 51.06
C LEU A 192 13.07 49.21 51.55
N ASP A 193 11.82 48.80 51.71
CA ASP A 193 10.74 49.69 52.21
C ASP A 193 11.07 50.24 53.63
N ASN A 194 11.53 49.34 54.55
CA ASN A 194 11.99 49.77 55.87
C ASN A 194 13.23 50.67 55.82
N THR A 195 14.17 50.42 54.90
CA THR A 195 15.39 51.24 54.78
C THR A 195 15.04 52.63 54.21
N VAL A 196 14.15 52.71 53.26
CA VAL A 196 13.62 53.98 52.74
C VAL A 196 12.87 54.75 53.83
N ALA A 197 11.94 54.13 54.54
CA ALA A 197 11.16 54.78 55.60
C ALA A 197 12.02 55.22 56.81
N THR A 198 13.07 54.45 57.19
CA THR A 198 13.83 54.76 58.44
C THR A 198 15.04 55.61 58.18
N LYS A 199 15.65 55.62 56.98
CA LYS A 199 16.87 56.32 56.70
C LYS A 199 16.74 57.49 55.68
N LEU A 200 15.86 57.40 54.73
CA LEU A 200 15.71 58.43 53.71
C LEU A 200 14.66 59.48 54.05
N ASP A 201 13.51 59.14 54.61
CA ASP A 201 12.47 60.07 55.01
C ASP A 201 12.94 61.07 56.09
N PRO A 202 13.64 60.64 57.16
CA PRO A 202 14.15 61.57 58.12
C PRO A 202 15.28 62.48 57.59
N ALA A 203 16.09 61.98 56.64
CA ALA A 203 17.17 62.79 56.04
C ALA A 203 16.65 63.86 55.06
N LEU A 204 15.53 63.60 54.37
CA LEU A 204 14.86 64.57 53.51
C LEU A 204 14.04 65.60 54.32
N ALA A 205 13.55 65.23 55.47
CA ALA A 205 12.80 66.16 56.36
C ALA A 205 13.69 67.13 57.15
N SER A 206 15.01 66.87 57.16
CA SER A 206 16.01 67.71 57.85
C SER A 206 16.79 68.65 56.91
N MET A 207 16.44 68.67 55.64
CA MET A 207 16.94 69.65 54.63
C MET A 207 15.94 70.74 54.39
#